data_ec94e9b27158c678a3f716715b1f5bf9
#
_entry.id   ec94e9b27158c678a3f716715b1f5bf9
#
_cell.length_a   1.000
_cell.length_b   1.000
_cell.length_c   1.000
_cell.angle_alpha   90.00
_cell.angle_beta   90.00
_cell.angle_gamma   90.00
#
_symmetry.space_group_name_H-M   'P 1'
#
loop_
_entity.id
_entity.type
_entity.pdbx_description
1 polymer ?
#
loop_
_entity_poly.entity_id
_entity_poly.type
_entity_poly.pdbx_seq_one_letter_code
_entity_poly.pdbx_strand_id
1 'polypeptide(L)'
;MAAIRKKLVIVGDGACGKTCLLIVFSKDQFPEVYVPTVFENYIADIEVDGKQVELALWDTAGQEDYDRLRPLSYPDTDVILMCFSIDSPDSLENIPEKWTPEVKHFCPNVPIILVGNKKDLRNDEHTRREKYEFVPSGVCLTTQNGTYDIFHITFLYGCMFKQCFHVTNP
;
A
#
# COMPACT_ATOMS: atom_id res chain seq x y z
N MET A 1 -4.32 21.71 -19.74
CA MET A 1 -5.12 21.58 -18.50
C MET A 1 -4.16 21.39 -17.35
N ALA A 2 -4.44 21.98 -16.19
CA ALA A 2 -3.60 21.74 -15.01
C ALA A 2 -3.74 20.26 -14.59
N ALA A 3 -2.62 19.59 -14.29
CA ALA A 3 -2.64 18.22 -13.78
C ALA A 3 -3.29 18.19 -12.40
N ILE A 4 -4.11 17.18 -12.15
CA ILE A 4 -4.72 16.93 -10.85
C ILE A 4 -3.63 16.32 -9.95
N ARG A 5 -3.35 16.95 -8.82
CA ARG A 5 -2.36 16.41 -7.86
C ARG A 5 -3.05 15.56 -6.81
N LYS A 6 -2.51 14.38 -6.57
CA LYS A 6 -2.96 13.44 -5.55
C LYS A 6 -1.79 12.90 -4.74
N LYS A 7 -2.04 12.60 -3.47
CA LYS A 7 -1.05 12.06 -2.55
C LYS A 7 -1.45 10.68 -2.04
N LEU A 8 -0.55 9.74 -2.20
CA LEU A 8 -0.64 8.38 -1.68
C LEU A 8 0.44 8.16 -0.64
N VAL A 9 0.07 7.65 0.52
CA VAL A 9 1.02 7.20 1.55
C VAL A 9 0.92 5.69 1.70
N ILE A 10 2.06 5.02 1.73
CA ILE A 10 2.15 3.57 1.92
C ILE A 10 2.67 3.26 3.33
N VAL A 11 1.97 2.37 4.03
CA VAL A 11 2.30 1.93 5.39
C VAL A 11 2.29 0.40 5.49
N GLY A 12 2.89 -0.14 6.52
CA GLY A 12 3.00 -1.58 6.76
C GLY A 12 4.35 -1.94 7.34
N ASP A 13 4.53 -3.17 7.77
CA ASP A 13 5.73 -3.66 8.46
C ASP A 13 7.02 -3.49 7.65
N GLY A 14 8.15 -3.53 8.34
CA GLY A 14 9.47 -3.59 7.70
C GLY A 14 9.57 -4.79 6.75
N ALA A 15 10.26 -4.62 5.63
CA ALA A 15 10.50 -5.66 4.62
C ALA A 15 9.25 -6.31 3.99
N CYS A 16 8.03 -5.76 4.19
CA CYS A 16 6.82 -6.28 3.54
C CYS A 16 6.68 -5.88 2.05
N GLY A 17 7.68 -5.19 1.47
CA GLY A 17 7.75 -4.91 0.03
C GLY A 17 7.16 -3.56 -0.40
N LYS A 18 6.90 -2.61 0.50
CA LYS A 18 6.35 -1.28 0.19
C LYS A 18 7.18 -0.52 -0.85
N THR A 19 8.46 -0.33 -0.55
CA THR A 19 9.42 0.37 -1.42
C THR A 19 9.51 -0.28 -2.80
N CYS A 20 9.61 -1.61 -2.86
CA CYS A 20 9.65 -2.34 -4.13
C CYS A 20 8.40 -2.07 -4.96
N LEU A 21 7.21 -2.07 -4.33
CA LEU A 21 5.96 -1.76 -5.00
C LEU A 21 5.96 -0.35 -5.61
N LEU A 22 6.40 0.66 -4.86
CA LEU A 22 6.44 2.04 -5.35
C LEU A 22 7.49 2.24 -6.45
N ILE A 23 8.65 1.58 -6.35
CA ILE A 23 9.70 1.64 -7.38
C ILE A 23 9.21 1.01 -8.69
N VAL A 24 8.61 -0.19 -8.61
CA VAL A 24 8.04 -0.85 -9.80
C VAL A 24 6.95 0.02 -10.42
N PHE A 25 6.07 0.61 -9.61
CA PHE A 25 5.01 1.46 -10.11
C PHE A 25 5.52 2.74 -10.79
N SER A 26 6.54 3.38 -10.21
CA SER A 26 7.04 4.67 -10.71
C SER A 26 8.09 4.56 -11.81
N LYS A 27 8.86 3.45 -11.86
CA LYS A 27 10.02 3.30 -12.75
C LYS A 27 9.96 2.07 -13.66
N ASP A 28 8.93 1.22 -13.52
CA ASP A 28 8.79 -0.06 -14.22
C ASP A 28 10.01 -0.99 -14.08
N GLN A 29 10.70 -0.91 -12.94
CA GLN A 29 11.89 -1.69 -12.63
C GLN A 29 11.81 -2.28 -11.23
N PHE A 30 12.07 -3.58 -11.11
CA PHE A 30 12.19 -4.22 -9.80
C PHE A 30 13.61 -4.00 -9.24
N PRO A 31 13.77 -3.52 -7.98
CA PRO A 31 15.08 -3.29 -7.40
C PRO A 31 15.80 -4.63 -7.14
N GLU A 32 17.03 -4.75 -7.64
CA GLU A 32 17.86 -5.96 -7.45
C GLU A 32 18.48 -6.04 -6.05
N VAL A 33 18.63 -4.91 -5.39
CA VAL A 33 19.26 -4.81 -4.06
C VAL A 33 18.27 -4.25 -3.06
N TYR A 34 18.11 -4.96 -1.95
CA TYR A 34 17.31 -4.45 -0.83
C TYR A 34 18.09 -3.36 -0.08
N VAL A 35 17.49 -2.18 0.01
CA VAL A 35 17.96 -1.08 0.85
C VAL A 35 16.82 -0.72 1.80
N PRO A 36 17.06 -0.73 3.13
CA PRO A 36 16.05 -0.30 4.09
C PRO A 36 15.62 1.14 3.82
N THR A 37 14.31 1.35 3.70
CA THR A 37 13.72 2.68 3.49
C THR A 37 13.73 3.46 4.78
N VAL A 38 14.17 4.72 4.70
CA VAL A 38 13.96 5.69 5.78
C VAL A 38 12.70 6.50 5.48
N PHE A 39 12.73 7.34 4.47
CA PHE A 39 11.58 8.04 3.89
C PHE A 39 11.97 8.45 2.47
N GLU A 40 11.18 8.06 1.49
CA GLU A 40 11.40 8.41 0.10
C GLU A 40 10.09 8.86 -0.55
N ASN A 41 10.20 9.75 -1.52
CA ASN A 41 9.07 10.23 -2.29
C ASN A 41 9.31 9.97 -3.76
N TYR A 42 8.30 9.47 -4.44
CA TYR A 42 8.29 9.24 -5.87
C TYR A 42 7.14 10.04 -6.50
N ILE A 43 7.26 10.38 -7.75
CA ILE A 43 6.18 11.00 -8.52
C ILE A 43 5.87 10.08 -9.70
N ALA A 44 4.60 9.80 -9.91
CA ALA A 44 4.12 9.08 -11.07
C ALA A 44 3.06 9.91 -11.79
N ASP A 45 3.25 10.10 -13.09
CA ASP A 45 2.25 10.71 -13.95
C ASP A 45 1.38 9.59 -14.54
N ILE A 46 0.09 9.64 -14.23
CA ILE A 46 -0.88 8.64 -14.66
C ILE A 46 -2.06 9.30 -15.37
N GLU A 47 -2.74 8.54 -16.22
CA GLU A 47 -3.98 8.94 -16.83
C GLU A 47 -5.15 8.15 -16.25
N VAL A 48 -6.13 8.85 -15.70
CA VAL A 48 -7.34 8.26 -15.13
C VAL A 48 -8.57 8.90 -15.81
N ASP A 49 -9.35 8.09 -16.54
CA ASP A 49 -10.54 8.52 -17.27
C ASP A 49 -10.29 9.76 -18.16
N GLY A 50 -9.16 9.75 -18.89
CA GLY A 50 -8.73 10.83 -19.79
C GLY A 50 -8.21 12.09 -19.09
N LYS A 51 -7.99 12.04 -17.76
CA LYS A 51 -7.44 13.15 -16.97
C LYS A 51 -6.03 12.83 -16.54
N GLN A 52 -5.12 13.81 -16.71
CA GLN A 52 -3.75 13.68 -16.21
C GLN A 52 -3.70 13.90 -14.70
N VAL A 53 -3.13 12.94 -14.00
CA VAL A 53 -2.97 12.95 -12.54
C VAL A 53 -1.49 12.82 -12.19
N GLU A 54 -0.96 13.81 -11.47
CA GLU A 54 0.36 13.75 -10.85
C GLU A 54 0.19 13.12 -9.45
N LEU A 55 0.66 11.90 -9.29
CA LEU A 55 0.53 11.15 -8.05
C LEU A 55 1.83 11.19 -7.26
N ALA A 56 1.82 11.85 -6.11
CA ALA A 56 2.92 11.85 -5.15
C ALA A 56 2.83 10.58 -4.29
N LEU A 57 3.85 9.73 -4.38
CA LEU A 57 3.98 8.47 -3.66
C LEU A 57 4.93 8.67 -2.47
N TRP A 58 4.43 8.52 -1.27
CA TRP A 58 5.17 8.70 -0.03
C TRP A 58 5.47 7.36 0.61
N ASP A 59 6.73 6.93 0.51
CA ASP A 59 7.20 5.71 1.16
C ASP A 59 7.50 5.95 2.63
N THR A 60 7.14 5.00 3.49
CA THR A 60 7.36 5.12 4.93
C THR A 60 8.12 3.91 5.48
N ALA A 61 8.96 4.16 6.47
CA ALA A 61 9.62 3.09 7.21
C ALA A 61 8.63 2.36 8.13
N GLY A 62 8.65 1.03 8.07
CA GLY A 62 7.76 0.19 8.89
C GLY A 62 8.33 -0.19 10.26
N GLN A 63 9.63 0.07 10.51
CA GLN A 63 10.28 -0.22 11.78
C GLN A 63 9.76 0.72 12.88
N GLU A 64 9.74 0.23 14.11
CA GLU A 64 9.24 0.96 15.29
C GLU A 64 10.09 2.20 15.64
N ASP A 65 11.36 2.18 15.31
CA ASP A 65 12.27 3.32 15.49
C ASP A 65 11.76 4.60 14.79
N TYR A 66 10.95 4.42 13.74
CA TYR A 66 10.40 5.53 12.95
C TYR A 66 8.95 5.89 13.29
N ASP A 67 8.33 5.26 14.28
CA ASP A 67 6.92 5.51 14.65
C ASP A 67 6.64 6.97 14.99
N ARG A 68 7.63 7.70 15.51
CA ARG A 68 7.51 9.15 15.82
C ARG A 68 7.62 10.05 14.60
N LEU A 69 8.28 9.59 13.54
CA LEU A 69 8.52 10.38 12.32
C LEU A 69 7.46 10.09 11.24
N ARG A 70 6.92 8.89 11.21
CA ARG A 70 5.93 8.46 10.21
C ARG A 70 4.72 9.39 10.14
N PRO A 71 4.16 9.91 11.24
CA PRO A 71 3.03 10.83 11.20
C PRO A 71 3.25 12.11 10.39
N LEU A 72 4.51 12.50 10.16
CA LEU A 72 4.83 13.66 9.32
C LEU A 72 4.45 13.43 7.85
N SER A 73 4.28 12.17 7.44
CA SER A 73 3.87 11.81 6.08
C SER A 73 2.36 11.87 5.87
N TYR A 74 1.53 11.91 6.90
CA TYR A 74 0.07 11.82 6.78
C TYR A 74 -0.68 13.08 6.35
N PRO A 75 -0.23 14.34 6.63
CA PRO A 75 -0.98 15.52 6.22
C PRO A 75 -1.32 15.53 4.73
N ASP A 76 -2.54 15.95 4.40
CA ASP A 76 -3.03 16.09 3.02
C ASP A 76 -2.99 14.79 2.18
N THR A 77 -3.14 13.63 2.81
CA THR A 77 -3.19 12.35 2.12
C THR A 77 -4.55 12.11 1.49
N ASP A 78 -4.57 11.72 0.22
CA ASP A 78 -5.80 11.37 -0.52
C ASP A 78 -6.13 9.87 -0.42
N VAL A 79 -5.13 8.99 -0.29
CA VAL A 79 -5.30 7.53 -0.17
C VAL A 79 -4.15 6.90 0.60
N ILE A 80 -4.47 5.85 1.38
CA ILE A 80 -3.49 5.03 2.09
C ILE A 80 -3.40 3.65 1.42
N LEU A 81 -2.18 3.19 1.13
CA LEU A 81 -1.91 1.77 0.88
C LEU A 81 -1.41 1.13 2.18
N MET A 82 -2.13 0.16 2.67
CA MET A 82 -1.77 -0.60 3.86
C MET A 82 -1.26 -1.98 3.44
N CYS A 83 0.04 -2.22 3.62
CA CYS A 83 0.72 -3.38 3.06
C CYS A 83 1.11 -4.40 4.10
N PHE A 84 0.90 -5.67 3.76
CA PHE A 84 1.46 -6.82 4.47
C PHE A 84 2.17 -7.75 3.49
N SER A 85 2.95 -8.70 4.00
CA SER A 85 3.63 -9.71 3.20
C SER A 85 2.96 -11.06 3.35
N ILE A 86 2.70 -11.75 2.23
CA ILE A 86 2.02 -13.07 2.24
C ILE A 86 2.87 -14.14 2.93
N ASP A 87 4.20 -13.97 2.96
CA ASP A 87 5.13 -14.84 3.68
C ASP A 87 5.28 -14.52 5.18
N SER A 88 4.57 -13.51 5.69
CA SER A 88 4.65 -13.09 7.10
C SER A 88 3.26 -12.91 7.71
N PRO A 89 2.72 -13.95 8.39
CA PRO A 89 1.45 -13.86 9.12
C PRO A 89 1.42 -12.70 10.12
N ASP A 90 2.52 -12.46 10.83
CA ASP A 90 2.65 -11.37 11.80
C ASP A 90 2.37 -10.01 11.15
N SER A 91 2.85 -9.82 9.91
CA SER A 91 2.60 -8.57 9.19
C SER A 91 1.11 -8.37 8.85
N LEU A 92 0.34 -9.45 8.69
CA LEU A 92 -1.12 -9.39 8.53
C LEU A 92 -1.82 -9.12 9.86
N GLU A 93 -1.37 -9.73 10.97
CA GLU A 93 -1.90 -9.47 12.31
C GLU A 93 -1.68 -8.02 12.72
N ASN A 94 -0.55 -7.42 12.35
CA ASN A 94 -0.26 -6.02 12.61
C ASN A 94 -1.18 -5.04 11.85
N ILE A 95 -1.90 -5.49 10.83
CA ILE A 95 -2.86 -4.63 10.11
C ILE A 95 -3.96 -4.11 11.06
N PRO A 96 -4.76 -4.95 11.74
CA PRO A 96 -5.77 -4.47 12.69
C PRO A 96 -5.17 -3.91 13.99
N GLU A 97 -4.04 -4.44 14.46
CA GLU A 97 -3.51 -4.12 15.79
C GLU A 97 -2.67 -2.84 15.82
N LYS A 98 -1.86 -2.60 14.81
CA LYS A 98 -0.93 -1.46 14.73
C LYS A 98 -1.36 -0.46 13.67
N TRP A 99 -1.45 -0.89 12.41
CA TRP A 99 -1.57 0.01 11.28
C TRP A 99 -2.94 0.67 11.16
N THR A 100 -4.01 -0.06 11.37
CA THR A 100 -5.38 0.49 11.31
C THR A 100 -5.63 1.56 12.37
N PRO A 101 -5.29 1.37 13.65
CA PRO A 101 -5.42 2.41 14.66
C PRO A 101 -4.61 3.67 14.34
N GLU A 102 -3.35 3.51 13.89
CA GLU A 102 -2.49 4.63 13.53
C GLU A 102 -3.11 5.45 12.39
N VAL A 103 -3.45 4.80 11.29
CA VAL A 103 -4.03 5.48 10.12
C VAL A 103 -5.36 6.12 10.44
N LYS A 104 -6.25 5.47 11.18
CA LYS A 104 -7.54 6.05 11.58
C LYS A 104 -7.39 7.26 12.50
N HIS A 105 -6.33 7.29 13.30
CA HIS A 105 -6.03 8.43 14.16
C HIS A 105 -5.59 9.67 13.35
N PHE A 106 -4.65 9.48 12.42
CA PHE A 106 -4.06 10.60 11.65
C PHE A 106 -4.83 10.94 10.38
N CYS A 107 -5.55 9.97 9.80
CA CYS A 107 -6.26 10.07 8.52
C CYS A 107 -7.69 9.49 8.62
N PRO A 108 -8.58 10.02 9.48
CA PRO A 108 -9.86 9.38 9.85
C PRO A 108 -10.82 9.16 8.68
N ASN A 109 -10.74 9.96 7.61
CA ASN A 109 -11.66 9.92 6.48
C ASN A 109 -10.97 9.56 5.15
N VAL A 110 -9.72 9.14 5.19
CA VAL A 110 -8.96 8.77 3.99
C VAL A 110 -9.27 7.32 3.63
N PRO A 111 -9.55 7.00 2.36
CA PRO A 111 -9.73 5.62 1.91
C PRO A 111 -8.45 4.81 2.10
N ILE A 112 -8.62 3.56 2.53
CA ILE A 112 -7.54 2.61 2.78
C ILE A 112 -7.68 1.46 1.79
N ILE A 113 -6.58 1.11 1.13
CA ILE A 113 -6.47 -0.08 0.28
C ILE A 113 -5.51 -1.04 0.95
N LEU A 114 -5.96 -2.28 1.20
CA LEU A 114 -5.12 -3.33 1.73
C LEU A 114 -4.42 -4.08 0.61
N VAL A 115 -3.10 -4.26 0.73
CA VAL A 115 -2.25 -4.86 -0.30
C VAL A 115 -1.42 -5.99 0.30
N GLY A 116 -1.59 -7.21 -0.25
CA GLY A 116 -0.73 -8.36 0.07
C GLY A 116 0.40 -8.49 -0.95
N ASN A 117 1.63 -8.25 -0.50
CA ASN A 117 2.84 -8.36 -1.31
C ASN A 117 3.41 -9.78 -1.32
N LYS A 118 4.36 -10.07 -2.24
CA LYS A 118 5.08 -11.35 -2.40
C LYS A 118 4.15 -12.54 -2.65
N LYS A 119 3.20 -12.38 -3.56
CA LYS A 119 2.24 -13.43 -3.94
C LYS A 119 2.92 -14.71 -4.44
N ASP A 120 4.06 -14.59 -5.08
CA ASP A 120 4.89 -15.67 -5.56
C ASP A 120 5.23 -16.67 -4.46
N LEU A 121 5.39 -16.20 -3.21
CA LEU A 121 5.70 -17.03 -2.05
C LEU A 121 4.49 -17.79 -1.47
N ARG A 122 3.26 -17.55 -1.95
CA ARG A 122 2.06 -18.23 -1.45
C ARG A 122 2.13 -19.75 -1.59
N ASN A 123 2.70 -20.24 -2.68
CA ASN A 123 2.81 -21.65 -3.01
C ASN A 123 4.24 -22.19 -2.89
N ASP A 124 5.16 -21.39 -2.38
CA ASP A 124 6.53 -21.83 -2.15
C ASP A 124 6.58 -22.86 -1.01
N GLU A 125 7.16 -24.05 -1.28
CA GLU A 125 7.20 -25.13 -0.31
C GLU A 125 7.98 -24.81 0.95
N HIS A 126 9.04 -24.00 0.84
CA HIS A 126 9.85 -23.60 1.98
C HIS A 126 9.07 -22.66 2.89
N THR A 127 8.42 -21.68 2.31
CA THR A 127 7.55 -20.72 3.02
C THR A 127 6.39 -21.42 3.71
N ARG A 128 5.77 -22.42 3.04
CA ARG A 128 4.66 -23.21 3.62
C ARG A 128 5.11 -24.09 4.79
N ARG A 129 6.31 -24.64 4.75
CA ARG A 129 6.84 -25.50 5.83
C ARG A 129 7.24 -24.71 7.07
N GLU A 130 7.75 -23.49 6.89
CA GLU A 130 8.25 -22.69 8.01
C GLU A 130 7.20 -21.77 8.64
N LYS A 131 6.21 -21.33 7.87
CA LYS A 131 5.35 -20.20 8.28
C LYS A 131 3.85 -20.39 8.11
N TYR A 132 3.31 -21.64 7.95
CA TYR A 132 1.87 -21.87 8.01
C TYR A 132 0.96 -22.04 6.81
N GLU A 133 0.01 -22.84 7.11
CA GLU A 133 -1.32 -23.09 6.66
C GLU A 133 -2.28 -21.90 6.56
N PHE A 134 -1.93 -20.63 6.52
CA PHE A 134 -3.03 -19.68 6.53
C PHE A 134 -2.79 -18.24 6.04
N VAL A 135 -2.91 -18.01 4.74
CA VAL A 135 -3.64 -16.82 4.25
C VAL A 135 -4.80 -17.32 3.40
N PRO A 136 -6.06 -17.15 3.79
CA PRO A 136 -7.20 -17.64 3.03
C PRO A 136 -7.16 -17.10 1.59
N SER A 137 -7.39 -17.99 0.63
CA SER A 137 -7.71 -17.59 -0.73
C SER A 137 -9.04 -16.84 -0.69
N GLY A 138 -8.97 -15.51 -0.69
CA GLY A 138 -10.16 -14.66 -0.75
C GLY A 138 -10.46 -13.83 0.49
N VAL A 139 -9.48 -13.21 1.12
CA VAL A 139 -9.77 -12.14 2.07
C VAL A 139 -10.08 -10.88 1.26
N CYS A 140 -11.35 -10.60 1.09
CA CYS A 140 -11.89 -9.34 0.59
C CYS A 140 -12.34 -8.51 1.79
N LEU A 141 -11.80 -7.32 1.97
CA LEU A 141 -12.13 -6.45 3.09
C LEU A 141 -12.50 -5.08 2.52
N THR A 142 -13.76 -4.67 2.55
CA THR A 142 -14.23 -3.39 1.99
C THR A 142 -14.36 -2.29 3.04
N THR A 143 -14.13 -1.03 2.62
CA THR A 143 -14.05 0.14 3.50
C THR A 143 -15.25 1.04 3.43
N GLN A 144 -16.35 0.86 3.88
CA GLN A 144 -17.26 1.90 4.41
C GLN A 144 -18.09 1.38 5.59
N ASN A 145 -18.03 0.05 5.80
CA ASN A 145 -18.68 -0.62 6.93
C ASN A 145 -17.79 -1.70 7.55
N GLY A 146 -16.45 -1.51 7.55
CA GLY A 146 -15.53 -2.42 8.24
C GLY A 146 -15.01 -3.60 7.42
N THR A 147 -15.10 -3.58 6.13
CA THR A 147 -14.52 -4.58 5.22
C THR A 147 -13.38 -3.98 4.40
N TYR A 148 -12.35 -4.74 4.06
CA TYR A 148 -11.18 -4.31 3.27
C TYR A 148 -11.07 -5.18 2.01
N ASP A 149 -10.80 -4.62 0.83
CA ASP A 149 -10.56 -5.37 -0.40
C ASP A 149 -9.07 -5.67 -0.57
N ILE A 150 -8.73 -6.96 -0.68
CA ILE A 150 -7.37 -7.38 -1.05
C ILE A 150 -7.28 -7.39 -2.56
N PHE A 151 -6.62 -6.38 -3.13
CA PHE A 151 -6.32 -6.37 -4.54
C PHE A 151 -5.03 -7.13 -4.85
N HIS A 152 -5.11 -7.99 -5.84
CA HIS A 152 -3.98 -8.72 -6.40
C HIS A 152 -3.13 -7.81 -7.27
N ILE A 153 -1.87 -7.60 -6.92
CA ILE A 153 -0.96 -6.66 -7.58
C ILE A 153 -0.72 -6.95 -9.08
N THR A 154 -1.03 -8.15 -9.56
CA THR A 154 -0.83 -8.52 -10.97
C THR A 154 -1.73 -7.75 -11.97
N PHE A 155 -2.72 -6.97 -11.51
CA PHE A 155 -3.70 -6.26 -12.36
C PHE A 155 -3.81 -4.76 -12.07
N LEU A 156 -2.86 -4.16 -11.37
CA LEU A 156 -3.01 -2.83 -10.77
C LEU A 156 -2.85 -1.64 -11.71
N TYR A 157 -2.39 -1.83 -12.93
CA TYR A 157 -2.18 -0.73 -13.88
C TYR A 157 -3.45 -0.03 -14.38
N GLY A 158 -4.61 -0.57 -14.17
CA GLY A 158 -5.85 0.03 -14.67
C GLY A 158 -7.03 0.15 -13.69
N CYS A 159 -7.18 -0.77 -12.75
CA CYS A 159 -8.39 -0.85 -11.91
C CYS A 159 -8.28 -0.16 -10.54
N MET A 160 -7.11 -0.15 -9.91
CA MET A 160 -6.94 0.39 -8.55
C MET A 160 -7.21 1.88 -8.48
N PHE A 161 -6.76 2.62 -9.49
CA PHE A 161 -6.95 4.07 -9.52
C PHE A 161 -8.37 4.48 -9.89
N LYS A 162 -9.10 3.70 -10.69
CA LYS A 162 -10.48 4.01 -11.06
C LYS A 162 -11.45 4.00 -9.88
N GLN A 163 -11.26 3.13 -8.90
CA GLN A 163 -12.13 3.05 -7.73
C GLN A 163 -11.79 4.08 -6.64
N CYS A 164 -10.50 4.44 -6.49
CA CYS A 164 -10.07 5.38 -5.46
C CYS A 164 -10.21 6.84 -5.87
N PHE A 165 -10.14 7.13 -7.15
CA PHE A 165 -10.26 8.48 -7.69
C PHE A 165 -11.57 8.65 -8.46
N HIS A 166 -12.72 8.28 -7.87
CA HIS A 166 -13.98 8.82 -8.33
C HIS A 166 -13.87 10.34 -8.25
N VAL A 167 -13.45 10.94 -9.35
CA VAL A 167 -13.55 12.38 -9.55
C VAL A 167 -15.04 12.68 -9.69
N THR A 168 -15.70 12.91 -8.56
CA THR A 168 -17.02 13.51 -8.56
C THR A 168 -16.89 14.83 -9.32
N ASN A 169 -17.56 14.92 -10.44
CA ASN A 169 -17.76 16.20 -11.10
C ASN A 169 -18.50 17.12 -10.12
N PRO A 170 -18.14 18.42 -10.08
CA PRO A 170 -18.85 19.41 -9.31
C PRO A 170 -20.31 19.54 -9.77
#